data_0751b58362181395cc91dc911df146c1
#
_entry.id   0751b58362181395cc91dc911df146c1
#
_cell.length_a   1.000
_cell.length_b   1.000
_cell.length_c   1.000
_cell.angle_alpha   90.00
_cell.angle_beta   90.00
_cell.angle_gamma   90.00
#
_symmetry.space_group_name_H-M   'P 1'
#
loop_
_entity.id
_entity.type
_entity.pdbx_description
1 polymer ?
#
loop_
_entity_poly.entity_id
_entity_poly.type
_entity_poly.pdbx_seq_one_letter_code
_entity_poly.pdbx_strand_id
1 'polypeptide(L)'
;MGGLRDPHILRGEDGWFYMAVTDMKCALGWNSNRGLVLMKSKDLIHWDHHTVHFPTKYAGTQFANVTRVWAPETIWDPQAKKYMVYFSLRTNDGAIPYDKDYYCYANADFSDLEGEPTYLYDRGSATIDMDIVYNEADSLYHGFFKNEDLGGICKVTARTLTAPEGAP
;
A
#
# COMPACT_ATOMS: atom_id res chain seq x y z
N MET A 1 -4.92 6.38 -15.80
CA MET A 1 -4.43 4.99 -15.66
C MET A 1 -3.36 4.74 -16.72
N GLY A 2 -2.16 4.38 -16.30
CA GLY A 2 -1.02 4.17 -17.22
C GLY A 2 -0.74 2.71 -17.56
N GLY A 3 -0.91 1.84 -16.59
CA GLY A 3 -0.74 0.38 -16.68
C GLY A 3 -0.87 -0.21 -15.29
N LEU A 4 -1.45 -1.38 -15.18
CA LEU A 4 -1.69 -2.05 -13.90
C LEU A 4 -0.60 -3.06 -13.61
N ARG A 5 -0.03 -3.02 -12.39
CA ARG A 5 0.99 -3.94 -11.88
C ARG A 5 0.73 -4.31 -10.44
N ASP A 6 1.35 -5.40 -10.02
CA ASP A 6 1.40 -5.85 -8.64
C ASP A 6 -0.01 -5.90 -8.01
N PRO A 7 -0.96 -6.70 -8.60
CA PRO A 7 -2.32 -6.78 -8.09
C PRO A 7 -2.36 -7.58 -6.79
N HIS A 8 -2.95 -6.99 -5.75
CA HIS A 8 -3.33 -7.70 -4.54
C HIS A 8 -4.84 -7.81 -4.44
N ILE A 9 -5.38 -9.01 -4.25
CA ILE A 9 -6.81 -9.29 -4.16
C ILE A 9 -7.16 -9.82 -2.78
N LEU A 10 -8.11 -9.15 -2.12
CA LEU A 10 -8.70 -9.57 -0.85
C LEU A 10 -10.18 -9.91 -1.05
N ARG A 11 -10.64 -11.02 -0.47
CA ARG A 11 -12.06 -11.32 -0.35
C ARG A 11 -12.58 -10.78 0.98
N GLY A 12 -13.51 -9.81 0.92
CA GLY A 12 -14.19 -9.28 2.09
C GLY A 12 -15.23 -10.24 2.66
N GLU A 13 -15.54 -10.11 3.95
CA GLU A 13 -16.61 -10.87 4.60
C GLU A 13 -18.01 -10.48 4.12
N ASP A 14 -18.14 -9.31 3.49
CA ASP A 14 -19.35 -8.80 2.85
C ASP A 14 -19.63 -9.44 1.48
N GLY A 15 -18.75 -10.35 1.04
CA GLY A 15 -18.86 -11.07 -0.21
C GLY A 15 -18.35 -10.29 -1.44
N TRP A 16 -17.76 -9.11 -1.25
CA TRP A 16 -17.04 -8.40 -2.30
C TRP A 16 -15.58 -8.85 -2.39
N PHE A 17 -15.01 -8.71 -3.57
CA PHE A 17 -13.57 -8.80 -3.81
C PHE A 17 -13.03 -7.38 -3.98
N TYR A 18 -11.95 -7.08 -3.29
CA TYR A 18 -11.23 -5.81 -3.32
C TYR A 18 -9.87 -6.02 -3.92
N MET A 19 -9.45 -5.11 -4.79
CA MET A 19 -8.13 -5.18 -5.41
C MET A 19 -7.46 -3.81 -5.36
N ALA A 20 -6.21 -3.79 -4.91
CA ALA A 20 -5.33 -2.63 -5.02
C ALA A 20 -4.21 -2.95 -6.00
N VAL A 21 -3.87 -2.01 -6.89
CA VAL A 21 -2.84 -2.20 -7.93
C VAL A 21 -2.02 -0.94 -8.14
N THR A 22 -0.75 -1.09 -8.47
CA THR A 22 0.13 -0.01 -8.89
C THR A 22 -0.31 0.55 -10.25
N ASP A 23 -0.50 1.88 -10.36
CA ASP A 23 -0.72 2.55 -11.65
C ASP A 23 0.62 3.07 -12.22
N MET A 24 1.28 2.26 -13.04
CA MET A 24 2.57 2.63 -13.62
C MET A 24 2.71 2.22 -15.08
N LYS A 25 3.06 3.17 -15.92
CA LYS A 25 3.44 2.90 -17.31
C LYS A 25 4.94 2.64 -17.41
N CYS A 26 5.35 1.36 -17.42
CA CYS A 26 6.75 0.94 -17.41
C CYS A 26 7.61 1.58 -18.52
N ALA A 27 7.03 1.85 -19.69
CA ALA A 27 7.71 2.51 -20.80
C ALA A 27 8.21 3.94 -20.46
N LEU A 28 7.67 4.56 -19.40
CA LEU A 28 8.11 5.87 -18.88
C LEU A 28 9.15 5.75 -17.75
N GLY A 29 9.59 4.55 -17.43
CA GLY A 29 10.59 4.26 -16.40
C GLY A 29 10.01 3.98 -15.02
N TRP A 30 10.85 3.46 -14.13
CA TRP A 30 10.48 3.01 -12.79
C TRP A 30 10.01 4.13 -11.84
N ASN A 31 10.38 5.37 -12.09
CA ASN A 31 9.98 6.53 -11.30
C ASN A 31 8.79 7.28 -11.91
N SER A 32 8.00 6.65 -12.77
CA SER A 32 6.86 7.26 -13.46
C SER A 32 5.52 7.06 -12.75
N ASN A 33 5.48 6.25 -11.71
CA ASN A 33 4.25 5.96 -10.97
C ASN A 33 3.83 7.20 -10.16
N ARG A 34 2.53 7.51 -10.19
CA ARG A 34 1.94 8.68 -9.51
C ARG A 34 0.73 8.31 -8.65
N GLY A 35 0.47 7.03 -8.46
CA GLY A 35 -0.68 6.60 -7.69
C GLY A 35 -0.98 5.12 -7.82
N LEU A 36 -2.15 4.75 -7.38
CA LEU A 36 -2.67 3.39 -7.39
C LEU A 36 -4.12 3.37 -7.91
N VAL A 37 -4.60 2.17 -8.22
CA VAL A 37 -6.01 1.95 -8.57
C VAL A 37 -6.64 1.05 -7.52
N LEU A 38 -7.78 1.47 -7.00
CA LEU A 38 -8.67 0.69 -6.15
C LEU A 38 -9.79 0.09 -7.00
N MET A 39 -10.07 -1.17 -6.80
CA MET A 39 -11.06 -1.90 -7.59
C MET A 39 -11.90 -2.79 -6.68
N LYS A 40 -13.19 -2.95 -7.01
CA LYS A 40 -14.06 -3.92 -6.34
C LYS A 40 -14.92 -4.68 -7.33
N SER A 41 -15.24 -5.94 -6.99
CA SER A 41 -16.04 -6.85 -7.81
C SER A 41 -16.84 -7.81 -6.94
N LYS A 42 -17.97 -8.30 -7.47
CA LYS A 42 -18.72 -9.42 -6.87
C LYS A 42 -18.41 -10.77 -7.51
N ASP A 43 -17.85 -10.78 -8.70
CA ASP A 43 -17.74 -11.97 -9.55
C ASP A 43 -16.33 -12.21 -10.12
N LEU A 44 -15.36 -11.33 -9.82
CA LEU A 44 -13.99 -11.33 -10.36
C LEU A 44 -13.92 -11.10 -11.89
N ILE A 45 -15.04 -10.80 -12.52
CA ILE A 45 -15.15 -10.55 -13.98
C ILE A 45 -15.42 -9.07 -14.24
N HIS A 46 -16.42 -8.51 -13.53
CA HIS A 46 -16.82 -7.11 -13.65
C HIS A 46 -16.25 -6.31 -12.49
N TRP A 47 -15.45 -5.31 -12.79
CA TRP A 47 -14.74 -4.51 -11.81
C TRP A 47 -15.11 -3.04 -11.91
N ASP A 48 -15.62 -2.49 -10.82
CA ASP A 48 -15.61 -1.04 -10.61
C ASP A 48 -14.19 -0.61 -10.24
N HIS A 49 -13.68 0.48 -10.84
CA HIS A 49 -12.32 0.91 -10.58
C HIS A 49 -12.19 2.43 -10.44
N HIS A 50 -11.29 2.85 -9.57
CA HIS A 50 -11.00 4.25 -9.28
C HIS A 50 -9.50 4.49 -9.17
N THR A 51 -8.98 5.50 -9.88
CA THR A 51 -7.57 5.88 -9.81
C THR A 51 -7.37 6.92 -8.73
N VAL A 52 -6.51 6.63 -7.77
CA VAL A 52 -6.05 7.59 -6.76
C VAL A 52 -4.75 8.22 -7.26
N HIS A 53 -4.85 9.42 -7.83
CA HIS A 53 -3.69 10.17 -8.34
C HIS A 53 -3.13 11.09 -7.28
N PHE A 54 -2.00 10.72 -6.69
CA PHE A 54 -1.39 11.38 -5.53
C PHE A 54 -1.07 12.86 -5.75
N PRO A 55 -0.44 13.28 -6.87
CA PRO A 55 -0.18 14.70 -7.11
C PRO A 55 -1.42 15.58 -7.07
N THR A 56 -2.57 15.08 -7.51
CA THR A 56 -3.84 15.83 -7.48
C THR A 56 -4.48 15.77 -6.11
N LYS A 57 -4.55 14.55 -5.51
CA LYS A 57 -5.22 14.33 -4.24
C LYS A 57 -4.50 15.05 -3.09
N TYR A 58 -3.20 15.01 -3.07
CA TYR A 58 -2.35 15.54 -2.00
C TYR A 58 -1.62 16.83 -2.39
N ALA A 59 -2.23 17.64 -3.29
CA ALA A 59 -1.66 18.89 -3.74
C ALA A 59 -1.30 19.80 -2.55
N GLY A 60 -0.08 20.35 -2.54
CA GLY A 60 0.42 21.19 -1.46
C GLY A 60 1.09 20.44 -0.30
N THR A 61 1.11 19.11 -0.32
CA THR A 61 1.84 18.29 0.64
C THR A 61 3.05 17.62 -0.01
N GLN A 62 3.94 17.00 0.78
CA GLN A 62 5.06 16.20 0.26
C GLN A 62 4.61 15.04 -0.64
N PHE A 63 3.42 14.49 -0.40
CA PHE A 63 2.88 13.35 -1.15
C PHE A 63 2.44 13.71 -2.58
N ALA A 64 2.37 15.00 -2.93
CA ALA A 64 2.21 15.44 -4.32
C ALA A 64 3.43 15.12 -5.19
N ASN A 65 4.61 14.95 -4.60
CA ASN A 65 5.89 14.76 -5.30
C ASN A 65 6.30 13.28 -5.42
N VAL A 66 5.35 12.35 -5.25
CA VAL A 66 5.63 10.92 -5.35
C VAL A 66 6.16 10.53 -6.72
N THR A 67 7.13 9.64 -6.72
CA THR A 67 7.64 8.93 -7.91
C THR A 67 7.34 7.46 -7.85
N ARG A 68 7.00 6.96 -6.67
CA ARG A 68 6.61 5.58 -6.42
C ARG A 68 5.48 5.52 -5.40
N VAL A 69 4.44 4.79 -5.71
CA VAL A 69 3.39 4.28 -4.84
C VAL A 69 3.21 2.84 -5.29
N TRP A 70 4.09 1.96 -4.81
CA TRP A 70 4.29 0.64 -5.37
C TRP A 70 3.69 -0.47 -4.54
N ALA A 71 3.31 -1.55 -5.25
CA ALA A 71 2.83 -2.79 -4.68
C ALA A 71 1.81 -2.55 -3.53
N PRO A 72 0.69 -1.83 -3.81
CA PRO A 72 -0.31 -1.64 -2.78
C PRO A 72 -0.99 -2.95 -2.45
N GLU A 73 -1.13 -3.20 -1.15
CA GLU A 73 -1.88 -4.32 -0.62
C GLU A 73 -2.99 -3.86 0.31
N THR A 74 -3.89 -4.76 0.67
CA THR A 74 -5.08 -4.44 1.45
C THR A 74 -5.31 -5.49 2.53
N ILE A 75 -5.55 -5.04 3.76
CA ILE A 75 -5.93 -5.88 4.89
C ILE A 75 -7.09 -5.25 5.66
N TRP A 76 -8.00 -6.08 6.20
CA TRP A 76 -9.03 -5.59 7.10
C TRP A 76 -8.44 -5.25 8.47
N ASP A 77 -8.65 -4.02 8.94
CA ASP A 77 -8.32 -3.61 10.30
C ASP A 77 -9.55 -3.73 11.20
N PRO A 78 -9.58 -4.70 12.11
CA PRO A 78 -10.74 -4.92 12.99
C PRO A 78 -10.91 -3.82 14.04
N GLN A 79 -9.88 -3.06 14.36
CA GLN A 79 -9.93 -1.95 15.31
C GLN A 79 -10.52 -0.70 14.65
N ALA A 80 -10.03 -0.34 13.48
CA ALA A 80 -10.53 0.79 12.70
C ALA A 80 -11.86 0.46 12.00
N LYS A 81 -12.20 -0.82 11.80
CA LYS A 81 -13.32 -1.31 11.01
C LYS A 81 -13.28 -0.79 9.58
N LYS A 82 -12.10 -0.81 8.98
CA LYS A 82 -11.82 -0.31 7.63
C LYS A 82 -10.80 -1.19 6.93
N TYR A 83 -10.78 -1.12 5.61
CA TYR A 83 -9.69 -1.69 4.83
C TYR A 83 -8.50 -0.75 4.87
N MET A 84 -7.39 -1.21 5.44
CA MET A 84 -6.10 -0.54 5.36
C MET A 84 -5.45 -0.90 4.02
N VAL A 85 -5.09 0.12 3.24
CA VAL A 85 -4.31 -0.01 2.00
C VAL A 85 -2.91 0.49 2.31
N TYR A 86 -1.90 -0.37 2.17
CA TYR A 86 -0.51 -0.04 2.47
C TYR A 86 0.36 -0.26 1.24
N PHE A 87 1.42 0.51 1.12
CA PHE A 87 2.23 0.60 -0.09
C PHE A 87 3.62 1.17 0.19
N SER A 88 4.58 0.85 -0.65
CA SER A 88 5.90 1.49 -0.61
C SER A 88 5.86 2.84 -1.33
N LEU A 89 6.41 3.88 -0.70
CA LEU A 89 6.34 5.26 -1.19
C LEU A 89 7.71 5.92 -1.21
N ARG A 90 7.97 6.69 -2.29
CA ARG A 90 9.15 7.53 -2.47
C ARG A 90 8.79 8.83 -3.18
N THR A 91 9.50 9.93 -2.83
CA THR A 91 9.35 11.25 -3.48
C THR A 91 10.63 11.64 -4.24
N ASN A 92 10.53 12.64 -5.12
CA ASN A 92 11.67 13.16 -5.88
C ASN A 92 12.33 14.38 -5.27
N ASP A 93 11.72 14.95 -4.23
CA ASP A 93 12.19 16.17 -3.55
C ASP A 93 13.10 15.88 -2.34
N GLY A 94 13.37 14.60 -2.06
CA GLY A 94 14.17 14.16 -0.94
C GLY A 94 13.42 14.10 0.40
N ALA A 95 12.14 14.45 0.45
CA ALA A 95 11.33 14.33 1.68
C ALA A 95 11.19 12.86 2.10
N ILE A 96 11.04 11.96 1.12
CA ILE A 96 11.07 10.51 1.30
C ILE A 96 12.12 9.96 0.33
N PRO A 97 13.40 9.87 0.75
CA PRO A 97 14.53 9.68 -0.16
C PRO A 97 14.71 8.25 -0.68
N TYR A 98 14.09 7.26 -0.01
CA TYR A 98 14.04 5.86 -0.41
C TYR A 98 12.65 5.28 -0.13
N ASP A 99 12.38 4.08 -0.66
CA ASP A 99 11.08 3.42 -0.53
C ASP A 99 10.84 3.03 0.94
N LYS A 100 9.78 3.58 1.53
CA LYS A 100 9.31 3.33 2.89
C LYS A 100 7.85 2.91 2.84
N ASP A 101 7.40 2.16 3.83
CA ASP A 101 6.04 1.68 3.88
C ASP A 101 5.12 2.68 4.56
N TYR A 102 4.04 3.03 3.87
CA TYR A 102 2.97 3.93 4.29
C TYR A 102 1.62 3.25 4.15
N TYR A 103 0.61 3.77 4.81
CA TYR A 103 -0.76 3.31 4.66
C TYR A 103 -1.76 4.46 4.66
N CYS A 104 -2.94 4.19 4.13
CA CYS A 104 -4.18 4.94 4.30
C CYS A 104 -5.31 3.95 4.54
N TYR A 105 -6.43 4.42 5.06
CA TYR A 105 -7.66 3.64 5.00
C TYR A 105 -8.41 3.92 3.71
N ALA A 106 -9.02 2.90 3.12
CA ALA A 106 -9.97 3.11 2.04
C ALA A 106 -11.28 3.66 2.60
N ASN A 107 -11.97 4.50 1.81
CA ASN A 107 -13.33 4.93 2.12
C ASN A 107 -14.33 3.75 2.04
N ALA A 108 -15.55 3.95 2.51
CA ALA A 108 -16.56 2.90 2.58
C ALA A 108 -16.88 2.24 1.22
N ASP A 109 -16.73 2.97 0.11
CA ASP A 109 -16.99 2.47 -1.24
C ASP A 109 -15.78 1.80 -1.88
N PHE A 110 -14.63 1.81 -1.22
CA PHE A 110 -13.34 1.37 -1.77
C PHE A 110 -13.00 2.08 -3.10
N SER A 111 -13.31 3.37 -3.18
CA SER A 111 -13.13 4.20 -4.37
C SER A 111 -12.06 5.28 -4.21
N ASP A 112 -11.66 5.57 -2.96
CA ASP A 112 -10.63 6.57 -2.64
C ASP A 112 -9.97 6.23 -1.30
N LEU A 113 -8.84 6.89 -1.00
CA LEU A 113 -8.14 6.81 0.26
C LEU A 113 -8.57 7.97 1.18
N GLU A 114 -8.70 7.72 2.47
CA GLU A 114 -9.00 8.74 3.48
C GLU A 114 -7.72 9.35 4.06
N GLY A 115 -7.73 10.66 4.27
CA GLY A 115 -6.61 11.38 4.88
C GLY A 115 -5.34 11.40 4.03
N GLU A 116 -4.22 11.72 4.67
CA GLU A 116 -2.88 11.65 4.09
C GLU A 116 -2.21 10.31 4.41
N PRO A 117 -1.25 9.85 3.57
CA PRO A 117 -0.47 8.66 3.88
C PRO A 117 0.21 8.78 5.25
N THR A 118 -0.04 7.78 6.09
CA THR A 118 0.55 7.66 7.42
C THR A 118 1.71 6.67 7.35
N TYR A 119 2.79 7.02 8.00
CA TYR A 119 3.96 6.17 8.10
C TYR A 119 3.62 4.83 8.78
N LEU A 120 4.04 3.73 8.15
CA LEU A 120 3.82 2.37 8.67
C LEU A 120 5.11 1.76 9.19
N TYR A 121 6.14 1.68 8.35
CA TYR A 121 7.39 1.01 8.69
C TYR A 121 8.60 1.58 7.92
N ASP A 122 9.76 1.60 8.58
CA ASP A 122 11.07 1.95 8.00
C ASP A 122 12.19 1.25 8.79
N ARG A 123 12.98 0.48 8.15
CA ARG A 123 14.15 -0.15 8.75
C ARG A 123 15.45 0.65 8.55
N GLY A 124 15.36 1.87 8.04
CA GLY A 124 16.52 2.71 7.68
C GLY A 124 17.13 2.40 6.30
N SER A 125 16.43 1.60 5.47
CA SER A 125 16.84 1.26 4.11
C SER A 125 15.61 0.97 3.24
N ALA A 126 15.79 0.98 1.90
CA ALA A 126 14.67 0.80 0.97
C ALA A 126 13.97 -0.56 1.15
N THR A 127 12.66 -0.52 1.36
CA THR A 127 11.75 -1.67 1.49
C THR A 127 10.63 -1.59 0.48
N ILE A 128 10.28 -2.71 -0.13
CA ILE A 128 9.18 -2.84 -1.07
C ILE A 128 8.43 -4.15 -0.88
N ASP A 129 7.27 -4.28 -1.50
CA ASP A 129 6.49 -5.50 -1.58
C ASP A 129 6.16 -6.08 -0.18
N MET A 130 5.68 -5.23 0.73
CA MET A 130 5.26 -5.67 2.06
C MET A 130 3.94 -6.42 1.96
N ASP A 131 3.90 -7.64 2.51
CA ASP A 131 2.68 -8.44 2.73
C ASP A 131 2.47 -8.65 4.23
N ILE A 132 1.27 -8.37 4.73
CA ILE A 132 0.92 -8.46 6.15
C ILE A 132 -0.16 -9.52 6.35
N VAL A 133 0.14 -10.50 7.20
CA VAL A 133 -0.80 -11.55 7.58
C VAL A 133 -0.97 -11.62 9.10
N TYR A 134 -2.19 -11.86 9.56
CA TYR A 134 -2.44 -12.16 10.97
C TYR A 134 -2.30 -13.66 11.20
N ASN A 135 -1.53 -14.04 12.23
CA ASN A 135 -1.35 -15.43 12.63
C ASN A 135 -2.07 -15.67 13.96
N GLU A 136 -3.14 -16.46 13.93
CA GLU A 136 -3.93 -16.79 15.11
C GLU A 136 -3.14 -17.58 16.16
N ALA A 137 -2.13 -18.36 15.75
CA ALA A 137 -1.36 -19.21 16.65
C ALA A 137 -0.52 -18.42 17.66
N ASP A 138 -0.02 -17.26 17.29
CA ASP A 138 0.77 -16.38 18.16
C ASP A 138 0.11 -15.02 18.42
N SER A 139 -1.05 -14.77 17.79
CA SER A 139 -1.82 -13.53 17.90
C SER A 139 -1.04 -12.29 17.46
N LEU A 140 -0.19 -12.43 16.44
CA LEU A 140 0.62 -11.38 15.87
C LEU A 140 0.30 -11.14 14.39
N TYR A 141 0.49 -9.90 13.97
CA TYR A 141 0.64 -9.58 12.56
C TYR A 141 2.10 -9.82 12.15
N HIS A 142 2.28 -10.48 11.01
CA HIS A 142 3.58 -10.78 10.42
C HIS A 142 3.69 -10.01 9.10
N GLY A 143 4.59 -9.05 9.01
CA GLY A 143 4.93 -8.34 7.78
C GLY A 143 6.16 -8.98 7.14
N PHE A 144 6.04 -9.32 5.86
CA PHE A 144 7.15 -9.80 5.03
C PHE A 144 7.41 -8.76 3.95
N PHE A 145 8.66 -8.40 3.70
CA PHE A 145 9.00 -7.39 2.73
C PHE A 145 10.37 -7.66 2.10
N LYS A 146 10.59 -7.13 0.92
CA LYS A 146 11.88 -7.19 0.24
C LYS A 146 12.76 -6.03 0.69
N ASN A 147 13.99 -6.35 1.08
CA ASN A 147 15.04 -5.36 1.28
C ASN A 147 15.76 -5.10 -0.05
N GLU A 148 15.63 -3.89 -0.59
CA GLU A 148 16.22 -3.53 -1.88
C GLU A 148 17.74 -3.34 -1.82
N ASP A 149 18.29 -2.95 -0.67
CA ASP A 149 19.72 -2.66 -0.53
C ASP A 149 20.57 -3.94 -0.33
N LEU A 150 20.07 -4.86 0.50
CA LEU A 150 20.79 -6.10 0.83
C LEU A 150 20.30 -7.31 0.04
N GLY A 151 19.14 -7.18 -0.61
CA GLY A 151 18.42 -8.30 -1.20
C GLY A 151 17.75 -9.19 -0.12
N GLY A 152 16.94 -10.13 -0.59
CA GLY A 152 16.24 -11.08 0.27
C GLY A 152 14.96 -10.58 0.91
N ILE A 153 14.23 -11.52 1.52
CA ILE A 153 12.98 -11.26 2.23
C ILE A 153 13.27 -11.13 3.72
N CYS A 154 12.76 -10.05 4.30
CA CYS A 154 12.80 -9.78 5.73
C CYS A 154 11.44 -9.97 6.36
N LYS A 155 11.40 -10.11 7.68
CA LYS A 155 10.19 -10.27 8.47
C LYS A 155 10.19 -9.29 9.64
N VAL A 156 9.01 -8.72 9.92
CA VAL A 156 8.71 -7.96 11.13
C VAL A 156 7.43 -8.52 11.75
N THR A 157 7.27 -8.35 13.06
CA THR A 157 6.04 -8.72 13.77
C THR A 157 5.50 -7.55 14.56
N ALA A 158 4.18 -7.51 14.74
CA ALA A 158 3.50 -6.48 15.51
C ALA A 158 2.23 -7.02 16.18
N ARG A 159 1.80 -6.40 17.27
CA ARG A 159 0.53 -6.73 17.93
C ARG A 159 -0.66 -6.01 17.31
N THR A 160 -0.40 -4.90 16.63
CA THR A 160 -1.40 -4.09 15.94
C THR A 160 -0.92 -3.76 14.53
N LEU A 161 -1.85 -3.50 13.60
CA LEU A 161 -1.51 -3.18 12.21
C LEU A 161 -0.70 -1.89 12.06
N THR A 162 -0.93 -0.91 12.94
CA THR A 162 -0.40 0.46 12.78
C THR A 162 0.73 0.82 13.73
N ALA A 163 1.20 -0.12 14.54
CA ALA A 163 2.29 0.10 15.49
C ALA A 163 3.20 -1.14 15.54
N PRO A 164 4.08 -1.34 14.55
CA PRO A 164 5.04 -2.45 14.59
C PRO A 164 5.93 -2.33 15.82
N GLU A 165 5.90 -3.34 16.68
CA GLU A 165 6.83 -3.46 17.81
C GLU A 165 8.20 -3.84 17.28
N GLY A 166 9.23 -3.10 17.69
CA GLY A 166 10.61 -3.48 17.45
C GLY A 166 11.16 -3.06 16.10
N ALA A 167 10.83 -1.87 15.61
CA ALA A 167 11.76 -1.21 14.71
C ALA A 167 13.08 -0.96 15.47
N PRO A 168 14.23 -1.42 14.97
CA PRO A 168 15.51 -1.17 15.60
C PRO A 168 15.82 0.32 15.66
#